data_4925e48593e8bdcc0a80d40dfe2aac00
#
_entry.id   4925e48593e8bdcc0a80d40dfe2aac00
#
_cell.length_a   1.000
_cell.length_b   1.000
_cell.length_c   1.000
_cell.angle_alpha   90.00
_cell.angle_beta   90.00
_cell.angle_gamma   90.00
#
_symmetry.space_group_name_H-M   'P 1'
#
loop_
_entity.id
_entity.type
_entity.pdbx_description
1 polymer ?
#
loop_
_entity_poly.entity_id
_entity_poly.type
_entity_poly.pdbx_seq_one_letter_code
_entity_poly.pdbx_strand_id
1 'polypeptide(L)'
;QGHFNQLLDLLGDLKGLTAEVVVVEADVVAGNSTSMQATAVDLREQCRLRVLERGGQWLSSPASRGAQVALGCEQGRGAWLWVLHADTRIDVPVLRYFQTVIAAGPIGWGRFDISFRETHQRLECVAFFMNWRSRLTRICTGDQGMFFHRDCLARIGGFPNQPLMEDIELSRRLKCNGELQFFAPKLSLQTSGRRWLQNGWLRTILSMWRFRLAYFFGKSPEVLYDQYYRK
;
A
#
# COMPACT_ATOMS: atom_id res chain seq x y z
N GLN A 1 2.71 -13.01 13.54
CA GLN A 1 1.69 -12.53 14.51
C GLN A 1 1.37 -11.03 14.33
N GLY A 2 2.38 -10.16 14.33
CA GLY A 2 2.17 -8.70 14.27
C GLY A 2 1.37 -8.20 13.07
N HIS A 3 1.55 -8.78 11.90
CA HIS A 3 0.86 -8.36 10.68
C HIS A 3 -0.63 -8.70 10.67
N PHE A 4 -1.04 -9.85 11.20
CA PHE A 4 -2.45 -10.23 11.24
C PHE A 4 -3.25 -9.41 12.26
N ASN A 5 -2.66 -9.06 13.41
CA ASN A 5 -3.29 -8.11 14.33
C ASN A 5 -3.52 -6.74 13.69
N GLN A 6 -2.52 -6.25 12.96
CA GLN A 6 -2.64 -4.98 12.23
C GLN A 6 -3.71 -5.03 11.14
N LEU A 7 -3.83 -6.15 10.43
CA LEU A 7 -4.89 -6.36 9.45
C LEU A 7 -6.28 -6.39 10.12
N LEU A 8 -6.42 -7.01 11.29
CA LEU A 8 -7.68 -6.97 12.05
C LEU A 8 -8.08 -5.55 12.45
N ASP A 9 -7.11 -4.74 12.86
CA ASP A 9 -7.33 -3.32 13.17
C ASP A 9 -7.80 -2.55 11.94
N LEU A 10 -7.12 -2.71 10.79
CA LEU A 10 -7.50 -2.09 9.52
C LEU A 10 -8.92 -2.50 9.09
N LEU A 11 -9.26 -3.79 9.18
CA LEU A 11 -10.62 -4.26 8.91
C LEU A 11 -11.64 -3.63 9.86
N GLY A 12 -11.24 -3.32 11.10
CA GLY A 12 -12.04 -2.55 12.04
C GLY A 12 -12.28 -1.12 11.57
N ASP A 13 -11.24 -0.42 11.12
CA ASP A 13 -11.31 0.94 10.62
C ASP A 13 -12.24 1.05 9.38
N LEU A 14 -12.29 0.03 8.54
CA LEU A 14 -13.11 -0.03 7.32
C LEU A 14 -14.59 -0.37 7.57
N LYS A 15 -15.05 -0.55 8.81
CA LYS A 15 -16.45 -0.94 9.10
C LYS A 15 -17.50 0.05 8.57
N GLY A 16 -17.16 1.34 8.50
CA GLY A 16 -18.06 2.38 8.00
C GLY A 16 -18.10 2.53 6.48
N LEU A 17 -17.35 1.71 5.74
CA LEU A 17 -17.27 1.77 4.28
C LEU A 17 -17.97 0.55 3.67
N THR A 18 -18.97 0.80 2.81
CA THR A 18 -19.57 -0.26 1.98
C THR A 18 -18.63 -0.56 0.82
N ALA A 19 -17.69 -1.47 1.03
CA ALA A 19 -16.67 -1.83 0.05
C ALA A 19 -16.36 -3.31 0.11
N GLU A 20 -16.04 -3.87 -1.05
CA GLU A 20 -15.42 -5.20 -1.13
C GLU A 20 -13.98 -5.12 -0.61
N VAL A 21 -13.59 -6.09 0.20
CA VAL A 21 -12.21 -6.23 0.69
C VAL A 21 -11.56 -7.42 0.00
N VAL A 22 -10.48 -7.18 -0.73
CA VAL A 22 -9.65 -8.23 -1.33
C VAL A 22 -8.30 -8.25 -0.62
N VAL A 23 -8.03 -9.33 0.10
CA VAL A 23 -6.73 -9.56 0.74
C VAL A 23 -5.91 -10.50 -0.11
N VAL A 24 -4.69 -10.09 -0.45
CA VAL A 24 -3.73 -10.92 -1.18
C VAL A 24 -2.50 -11.13 -0.31
N GLU A 25 -2.33 -12.34 0.17
CA GLU A 25 -1.16 -12.73 0.95
C GLU A 25 -0.06 -13.33 0.04
N ALA A 26 1.17 -13.27 0.51
CA ALA A 26 2.26 -13.99 -0.14
C ALA A 26 2.16 -15.49 0.17
N ASP A 27 2.45 -16.34 -0.82
CA ASP A 27 2.60 -17.78 -0.62
C ASP A 27 3.64 -18.05 0.47
N VAL A 28 3.23 -18.75 1.50
CA VAL A 28 4.13 -19.15 2.59
C VAL A 28 4.91 -20.39 2.14
N VAL A 29 6.20 -20.23 1.86
CA VAL A 29 7.09 -21.38 1.76
C VAL A 29 7.18 -22.01 3.15
N ALA A 30 6.70 -23.25 3.28
CA ALA A 30 6.65 -23.98 4.53
C ALA A 30 8.07 -24.17 5.11
N GLY A 31 8.41 -23.38 6.12
CA GLY A 31 9.63 -23.47 6.90
C GLY A 31 9.31 -23.88 8.35
N ASN A 32 10.01 -24.87 8.85
CA ASN A 32 9.81 -25.50 10.16
C ASN A 32 9.98 -24.55 11.35
N SER A 33 8.91 -24.33 12.12
CA SER A 33 9.00 -23.95 13.55
C SER A 33 7.64 -24.09 14.26
N THR A 34 7.59 -24.85 15.34
CA THR A 34 6.39 -25.59 15.78
C THR A 34 5.46 -24.90 16.79
N SER A 35 5.85 -23.88 17.52
CA SER A 35 4.98 -23.30 18.58
C SER A 35 4.49 -21.87 18.32
N MET A 36 5.26 -21.04 17.67
CA MET A 36 4.79 -19.70 17.22
C MET A 36 3.83 -19.77 16.03
N GLN A 37 3.77 -20.92 15.37
CA GLN A 37 2.90 -21.15 14.20
C GLN A 37 1.42 -21.27 14.55
N ALA A 38 1.06 -21.91 15.66
CA ALA A 38 -0.35 -22.13 16.01
C ALA A 38 -1.12 -20.81 16.20
N THR A 39 -0.58 -19.87 16.96
CA THR A 39 -1.23 -18.56 17.18
C THR A 39 -1.27 -17.70 15.91
N ALA A 40 -0.24 -17.80 15.06
CA ALA A 40 -0.23 -17.07 13.79
C ALA A 40 -1.22 -17.67 12.78
N VAL A 41 -1.39 -18.99 12.77
CA VAL A 41 -2.38 -19.70 11.95
C VAL A 41 -3.79 -19.31 12.39
N ASP A 42 -4.06 -19.27 13.69
CA ASP A 42 -5.35 -18.86 14.25
C ASP A 42 -5.68 -17.40 13.88
N LEU A 43 -4.76 -16.47 14.05
CA LEU A 43 -4.94 -15.06 13.66
C LEU A 43 -5.15 -14.88 12.15
N ARG A 44 -4.43 -15.66 11.34
CA ARG A 44 -4.62 -15.65 9.89
C ARG A 44 -6.03 -16.09 9.51
N GLU A 45 -6.50 -17.19 10.11
CA GLU A 45 -7.83 -17.72 9.85
C GLU A 45 -8.91 -16.76 10.35
N GLN A 46 -8.74 -16.13 11.50
CA GLN A 46 -9.65 -15.07 11.97
C GLN A 46 -9.72 -13.90 10.98
N CYS A 47 -8.59 -13.44 10.42
CA CYS A 47 -8.59 -12.41 9.38
C CYS A 47 -9.35 -12.87 8.15
N ARG A 48 -9.08 -14.11 7.70
CA ARG A 48 -9.72 -14.70 6.51
C ARG A 48 -11.24 -14.75 6.68
N LEU A 49 -11.71 -15.28 7.80
CA LEU A 49 -13.13 -15.36 8.10
C LEU A 49 -13.81 -13.99 8.12
N ARG A 50 -13.19 -12.99 8.75
CA ARG A 50 -13.73 -11.62 8.76
C ARG A 50 -13.81 -10.98 7.37
N VAL A 51 -12.88 -11.30 6.47
CA VAL A 51 -12.93 -10.84 5.08
C VAL A 51 -14.08 -11.52 4.34
N LEU A 52 -14.22 -12.84 4.47
CA LEU A 52 -15.27 -13.61 3.82
C LEU A 52 -16.67 -13.25 4.32
N GLU A 53 -16.85 -13.04 5.63
CA GLU A 53 -18.11 -12.58 6.24
C GLU A 53 -18.60 -11.23 5.66
N ARG A 54 -17.69 -10.42 5.15
CA ARG A 54 -17.99 -9.16 4.46
C ARG A 54 -18.23 -9.32 2.95
N GLY A 55 -18.27 -10.56 2.44
CA GLY A 55 -18.34 -10.82 1.01
C GLY A 55 -17.07 -10.49 0.26
N GLY A 56 -15.95 -10.34 0.97
CA GLY A 56 -14.62 -10.09 0.40
C GLY A 56 -13.94 -11.37 -0.09
N GLN A 57 -12.71 -11.23 -0.57
CA GLN A 57 -11.91 -12.31 -1.11
C GLN A 57 -10.58 -12.45 -0.37
N TRP A 58 -10.13 -13.69 -0.19
CA TRP A 58 -8.79 -14.01 0.33
C TRP A 58 -8.03 -14.80 -0.72
N LEU A 59 -6.95 -14.23 -1.23
CA LEU A 59 -6.18 -14.76 -2.35
C LEU A 59 -4.74 -15.00 -1.94
N SER A 60 -4.03 -15.83 -2.69
CA SER A 60 -2.61 -16.11 -2.52
C SER A 60 -1.85 -15.78 -3.82
N SER A 61 -0.64 -15.31 -3.68
CA SER A 61 0.22 -14.90 -4.80
C SER A 61 1.69 -15.11 -4.45
N PRO A 62 2.59 -15.33 -5.41
CA PRO A 62 4.01 -15.31 -5.16
C PRO A 62 4.44 -14.06 -4.37
N ALA A 63 5.50 -14.19 -3.56
CA ALA A 63 6.01 -13.11 -2.71
C ALA A 63 6.58 -11.94 -3.53
N SER A 64 5.71 -11.20 -4.16
CA SER A 64 5.99 -10.00 -4.95
C SER A 64 4.90 -8.97 -4.69
N ARG A 65 5.27 -7.79 -4.21
CA ARG A 65 4.32 -6.72 -3.89
C ARG A 65 3.51 -6.29 -5.12
N GLY A 66 4.17 -6.13 -6.27
CA GLY A 66 3.49 -5.79 -7.52
C GLY A 66 2.52 -6.87 -7.96
N ALA A 67 2.91 -8.16 -7.90
CA ALA A 67 2.03 -9.27 -8.25
C ALA A 67 0.82 -9.36 -7.31
N GLN A 68 1.02 -9.19 -6.01
CA GLN A 68 -0.06 -9.20 -5.02
C GLN A 68 -1.08 -8.09 -5.28
N VAL A 69 -0.62 -6.86 -5.51
CA VAL A 69 -1.51 -5.73 -5.78
C VAL A 69 -2.17 -5.85 -7.14
N ALA A 70 -1.45 -6.29 -8.17
CA ALA A 70 -2.00 -6.55 -9.51
C ALA A 70 -3.15 -7.56 -9.44
N LEU A 71 -2.94 -8.70 -8.77
CA LEU A 71 -3.98 -9.72 -8.56
C LEU A 71 -5.19 -9.14 -7.80
N GLY A 72 -4.96 -8.37 -6.74
CA GLY A 72 -6.02 -7.71 -6.00
C GLY A 72 -6.83 -6.73 -6.86
N CYS A 73 -6.17 -5.96 -7.72
CA CYS A 73 -6.81 -5.05 -8.65
C CYS A 73 -7.63 -5.77 -9.74
N GLU A 74 -7.16 -6.92 -10.21
CA GLU A 74 -7.85 -7.74 -11.21
C GLU A 74 -9.10 -8.39 -10.63
N GLN A 75 -9.02 -8.94 -9.43
CA GLN A 75 -10.08 -9.69 -8.78
C GLN A 75 -11.13 -8.81 -8.10
N GLY A 76 -10.74 -7.61 -7.66
CA GLY A 76 -11.69 -6.66 -7.08
C GLY A 76 -12.74 -6.21 -8.10
N ARG A 77 -14.00 -6.07 -7.68
CA ARG A 77 -15.16 -5.77 -8.56
C ARG A 77 -15.53 -4.28 -8.58
N GLY A 78 -15.02 -3.50 -7.62
CA GLY A 78 -15.35 -2.09 -7.48
C GLY A 78 -14.84 -1.23 -8.64
N ALA A 79 -15.57 -0.13 -8.96
CA ALA A 79 -15.11 0.87 -9.93
C ALA A 79 -13.89 1.65 -9.40
N TRP A 80 -13.85 1.92 -8.11
CA TRP A 80 -12.73 2.50 -7.42
C TRP A 80 -11.95 1.43 -6.66
N LEU A 81 -10.64 1.46 -6.77
CA LEU A 81 -9.70 0.57 -6.11
C LEU A 81 -8.86 1.40 -5.13
N TRP A 82 -8.75 0.93 -3.90
CA TRP A 82 -7.93 1.55 -2.86
C TRP A 82 -6.91 0.55 -2.34
N VAL A 83 -5.64 0.79 -2.60
CA VAL A 83 -4.54 -0.08 -2.18
C VAL A 83 -4.05 0.35 -0.81
N LEU A 84 -4.15 -0.56 0.15
CA LEU A 84 -3.77 -0.34 1.54
C LEU A 84 -2.77 -1.41 1.99
N HIS A 85 -1.84 -1.01 2.86
CA HIS A 85 -0.98 -1.95 3.56
C HIS A 85 -1.69 -2.51 4.79
N ALA A 86 -1.39 -3.75 5.16
CA ALA A 86 -2.01 -4.40 6.33
C ALA A 86 -1.75 -3.66 7.66
N ASP A 87 -0.70 -2.87 7.74
CA ASP A 87 -0.33 -2.06 8.91
C ASP A 87 -0.85 -0.61 8.88
N THR A 88 -1.66 -0.28 7.89
CA THR A 88 -2.30 1.04 7.78
C THR A 88 -3.43 1.19 8.80
N ARG A 89 -3.56 2.39 9.39
CA ARG A 89 -4.73 2.81 10.18
C ARG A 89 -5.41 3.98 9.47
N ILE A 90 -6.73 4.01 9.55
CA ILE A 90 -7.57 4.94 8.79
C ILE A 90 -8.53 5.63 9.74
N ASP A 91 -8.48 6.96 9.77
CA ASP A 91 -9.41 7.77 10.55
C ASP A 91 -10.69 8.09 9.78
N VAL A 92 -11.77 8.35 10.51
CA VAL A 92 -13.09 8.69 9.93
C VAL A 92 -13.04 9.82 8.90
N PRO A 93 -12.28 10.92 9.09
CA PRO A 93 -12.18 11.97 8.08
C PRO A 93 -11.59 11.47 6.74
N VAL A 94 -10.66 10.54 6.76
CA VAL A 94 -10.07 9.92 5.56
C VAL A 94 -11.14 9.12 4.80
N LEU A 95 -11.93 8.30 5.52
CA LEU A 95 -13.03 7.55 4.92
C LEU A 95 -14.07 8.47 4.27
N ARG A 96 -14.47 9.53 4.96
CA ARG A 96 -15.43 10.51 4.44
C ARG A 96 -14.92 11.20 3.18
N TYR A 97 -13.65 11.60 3.16
CA TYR A 97 -13.05 12.20 1.98
C TYR A 97 -13.06 11.23 0.80
N PHE A 98 -12.68 9.97 1.02
CA PHE A 98 -12.69 8.94 -0.01
C PHE A 98 -14.11 8.75 -0.58
N GLN A 99 -15.14 8.68 0.28
CA GLN A 99 -16.54 8.60 -0.13
C GLN A 99 -16.96 9.83 -0.96
N THR A 100 -16.51 11.03 -0.56
CA THR A 100 -16.78 12.26 -1.32
C THR A 100 -16.17 12.22 -2.72
N VAL A 101 -14.93 11.73 -2.86
CA VAL A 101 -14.26 11.57 -4.17
C VAL A 101 -15.03 10.60 -5.06
N ILE A 102 -15.48 9.47 -4.52
CA ILE A 102 -16.27 8.48 -5.26
C ILE A 102 -17.61 9.09 -5.73
N ALA A 103 -18.28 9.84 -4.86
CA ALA A 103 -19.58 10.43 -5.13
C ALA A 103 -19.50 11.63 -6.10
N ALA A 104 -18.37 12.33 -6.17
CA ALA A 104 -18.20 13.52 -7.00
C ALA A 104 -18.18 13.22 -8.51
N GLY A 105 -17.97 11.97 -8.92
CA GLY A 105 -18.07 11.51 -10.28
C GLY A 105 -16.85 11.67 -11.20
N PRO A 106 -15.93 12.63 -11.04
CA PRO A 106 -14.75 12.68 -11.91
C PRO A 106 -13.86 11.45 -11.74
N ILE A 107 -13.49 10.84 -12.86
CA ILE A 107 -12.57 9.69 -12.89
C ILE A 107 -11.15 10.19 -12.70
N GLY A 108 -10.38 9.52 -11.82
CA GLY A 108 -9.01 9.92 -11.54
C GLY A 108 -8.30 8.96 -10.58
N TRP A 109 -7.25 9.44 -9.97
CA TRP A 109 -6.47 8.74 -8.97
C TRP A 109 -6.02 9.69 -7.86
N GLY A 110 -5.63 9.15 -6.73
CA GLY A 110 -5.17 9.99 -5.64
C GLY A 110 -4.39 9.21 -4.60
N ARG A 111 -4.02 9.94 -3.55
CA ARG A 111 -3.31 9.41 -2.41
C ARG A 111 -3.61 10.25 -1.17
N PHE A 112 -3.30 9.72 -0.02
CA PHE A 112 -3.29 10.45 1.23
C PHE A 112 -1.86 10.83 1.63
N ASP A 113 -1.72 11.77 2.54
CA ASP A 113 -0.46 11.96 3.25
C ASP A 113 -0.22 10.80 4.20
N ILE A 114 0.99 10.65 4.71
CA ILE A 114 1.30 9.72 5.78
C ILE A 114 1.62 10.44 7.07
N SER A 115 1.33 9.77 8.18
CA SER A 115 1.88 10.03 9.51
C SER A 115 2.35 8.69 10.10
N PHE A 116 3.23 8.75 11.10
CA PHE A 116 3.64 7.56 11.81
C PHE A 116 2.89 7.44 13.12
N ARG A 117 2.59 6.20 13.55
CA ARG A 117 1.94 5.94 14.84
C ARG A 117 2.85 6.25 16.02
N GLU A 118 4.14 6.04 15.84
CA GLU A 118 5.16 6.31 16.85
C GLU A 118 5.48 7.80 16.89
N THR A 119 5.32 8.42 18.06
CA THR A 119 5.64 9.85 18.27
C THR A 119 7.14 10.02 18.38
N HIS A 120 7.77 10.50 17.31
CA HIS A 120 9.20 10.76 17.28
C HIS A 120 9.53 11.84 16.25
N GLN A 121 10.22 12.92 16.66
CA GLN A 121 10.53 14.06 15.79
C GLN A 121 11.18 13.67 14.43
N ARG A 122 12.06 12.68 14.43
CA ARG A 122 12.69 12.18 13.19
C ARG A 122 11.69 11.57 12.23
N LEU A 123 10.68 10.86 12.75
CA LEU A 123 9.61 10.29 11.92
C LEU A 123 8.70 11.38 11.36
N GLU A 124 8.42 12.43 12.12
CA GLU A 124 7.67 13.60 11.65
C GLU A 124 8.39 14.28 10.48
N CYS A 125 9.72 14.47 10.60
CA CYS A 125 10.54 14.97 9.50
C CYS A 125 10.45 14.05 8.26
N VAL A 126 10.57 12.73 8.44
CA VAL A 126 10.45 11.77 7.34
C VAL A 126 9.09 11.86 6.66
N ALA A 127 8.01 11.88 7.45
CA ALA A 127 6.63 12.01 6.93
C ALA A 127 6.46 13.33 6.15
N PHE A 128 6.97 14.44 6.71
CA PHE A 128 6.93 15.75 6.05
C PHE A 128 7.59 15.70 4.67
N PHE A 129 8.84 15.21 4.58
CA PHE A 129 9.54 15.13 3.31
C PHE A 129 8.92 14.14 2.32
N MET A 130 8.39 13.02 2.78
CA MET A 130 7.67 12.06 1.93
C MET A 130 6.42 12.70 1.33
N ASN A 131 5.63 13.38 2.14
CA ASN A 131 4.40 14.06 1.72
C ASN A 131 4.72 15.22 0.77
N TRP A 132 5.68 16.09 1.13
CA TRP A 132 6.09 17.22 0.31
C TRP A 132 6.62 16.77 -1.06
N ARG A 133 7.52 15.78 -1.08
CA ARG A 133 8.04 15.22 -2.32
C ARG A 133 6.91 14.70 -3.21
N SER A 134 5.97 13.93 -2.66
CA SER A 134 4.93 13.34 -3.48
C SER A 134 3.92 14.38 -4.00
N ARG A 135 3.71 15.48 -3.26
CA ARG A 135 2.94 16.63 -3.75
C ARG A 135 3.63 17.31 -4.93
N LEU A 136 4.95 17.54 -4.82
CA LEU A 136 5.72 18.22 -5.84
C LEU A 136 5.90 17.37 -7.12
N THR A 137 6.26 16.11 -6.95
CA THR A 137 6.57 15.21 -8.08
C THR A 137 5.35 14.53 -8.68
N ARG A 138 4.24 14.44 -7.93
CA ARG A 138 3.07 13.61 -8.23
C ARG A 138 3.41 12.11 -8.27
N ILE A 139 4.51 11.69 -7.64
CA ILE A 139 4.92 10.28 -7.50
C ILE A 139 4.66 9.85 -6.06
N CYS A 140 3.83 8.84 -5.89
CA CYS A 140 3.42 8.31 -4.60
C CYS A 140 4.27 7.10 -4.19
N THR A 141 4.10 6.68 -2.93
CA THR A 141 4.56 5.40 -2.42
C THR A 141 3.37 4.62 -1.88
N GLY A 142 3.48 3.30 -1.83
CA GLY A 142 2.42 2.43 -1.39
C GLY A 142 1.87 2.77 0.00
N ASP A 143 2.72 3.24 0.93
CA ASP A 143 2.32 3.68 2.27
C ASP A 143 1.32 4.85 2.26
N GLN A 144 1.21 5.56 1.14
CA GLN A 144 0.29 6.70 0.97
C GLN A 144 -1.13 6.29 0.57
N GLY A 145 -1.45 5.00 0.56
CA GLY A 145 -2.79 4.49 0.28
C GLY A 145 -3.33 5.00 -1.04
N MET A 146 -2.70 4.59 -2.12
CA MET A 146 -3.11 5.00 -3.47
C MET A 146 -4.50 4.48 -3.79
N PHE A 147 -5.35 5.33 -4.33
CA PHE A 147 -6.65 4.96 -4.86
C PHE A 147 -6.80 5.45 -6.30
N PHE A 148 -7.51 4.72 -7.11
CA PHE A 148 -7.71 5.03 -8.53
C PHE A 148 -8.98 4.39 -9.07
N HIS A 149 -9.56 5.04 -10.07
CA HIS A 149 -10.66 4.46 -10.82
C HIS A 149 -10.14 3.37 -11.75
N ARG A 150 -10.90 2.30 -11.92
CA ARG A 150 -10.54 1.16 -12.77
C ARG A 150 -10.23 1.56 -14.21
N ASP A 151 -10.94 2.52 -14.76
CA ASP A 151 -10.72 3.01 -16.12
C ASP A 151 -9.36 3.71 -16.27
N CYS A 152 -8.88 4.44 -15.24
CA CYS A 152 -7.52 4.98 -15.25
C CYS A 152 -6.48 3.86 -15.36
N LEU A 153 -6.71 2.78 -14.60
CA LEU A 153 -5.83 1.62 -14.63
C LEU A 153 -5.86 0.93 -16.01
N ALA A 154 -7.05 0.76 -16.59
CA ALA A 154 -7.20 0.19 -17.92
C ALA A 154 -6.48 1.01 -19.00
N ARG A 155 -6.59 2.35 -18.96
CA ARG A 155 -5.92 3.25 -19.91
C ARG A 155 -4.40 3.19 -19.90
N ILE A 156 -3.80 2.78 -18.77
CA ILE A 156 -2.32 2.66 -18.63
C ILE A 156 -1.81 1.23 -18.77
N GLY A 157 -2.69 0.29 -19.17
CA GLY A 157 -2.32 -1.12 -19.39
C GLY A 157 -2.29 -1.99 -18.13
N GLY A 158 -3.05 -1.60 -17.09
CA GLY A 158 -3.17 -2.36 -15.85
C GLY A 158 -2.16 -1.93 -14.76
N PHE A 159 -2.25 -2.60 -13.60
CA PHE A 159 -1.31 -2.37 -12.51
C PHE A 159 0.08 -2.91 -12.86
N PRO A 160 1.19 -2.17 -12.59
CA PRO A 160 2.53 -2.65 -12.91
C PRO A 160 2.89 -3.91 -12.12
N ASN A 161 2.96 -5.04 -12.79
CA ASN A 161 3.38 -6.31 -12.20
C ASN A 161 4.90 -6.42 -12.17
N GLN A 162 5.53 -5.66 -11.26
CA GLN A 162 6.98 -5.68 -11.05
C GLN A 162 7.29 -5.87 -9.56
N PRO A 163 8.38 -6.56 -9.20
CA PRO A 163 8.64 -6.97 -7.81
C PRO A 163 9.00 -5.83 -6.86
N LEU A 164 9.45 -4.70 -7.40
CA LEU A 164 9.81 -3.51 -6.63
C LEU A 164 9.54 -2.24 -7.45
N MET A 165 9.30 -1.09 -6.81
CA MET A 165 8.99 0.21 -7.43
C MET A 165 7.67 0.23 -8.23
N GLU A 166 6.76 -0.68 -7.97
CA GLU A 166 5.45 -0.80 -8.60
C GLU A 166 4.58 0.45 -8.39
N ASP A 167 4.68 1.05 -7.20
CA ASP A 167 4.00 2.28 -6.81
C ASP A 167 4.52 3.51 -7.56
N ILE A 168 5.83 3.59 -7.75
CA ILE A 168 6.49 4.64 -8.51
C ILE A 168 6.09 4.52 -9.99
N GLU A 169 6.15 3.32 -10.55
CA GLU A 169 5.78 3.06 -11.94
C GLU A 169 4.30 3.37 -12.19
N LEU A 170 3.41 2.93 -11.30
CA LEU A 170 1.99 3.27 -11.39
C LEU A 170 1.78 4.78 -11.42
N SER A 171 2.36 5.49 -10.45
CA SER A 171 2.24 6.95 -10.37
C SER A 171 2.77 7.62 -11.64
N ARG A 172 3.90 7.14 -12.18
CA ARG A 172 4.50 7.65 -13.40
C ARG A 172 3.57 7.46 -14.61
N ARG A 173 3.00 6.26 -14.78
CA ARG A 173 2.07 5.96 -15.89
C ARG A 173 0.81 6.81 -15.80
N LEU A 174 0.18 6.90 -14.63
CA LEU A 174 -1.02 7.72 -14.43
C LEU A 174 -0.75 9.19 -14.71
N LYS A 175 0.39 9.72 -14.23
CA LYS A 175 0.81 11.09 -14.49
C LYS A 175 1.09 11.35 -15.96
N CYS A 176 1.82 10.46 -16.65
CA CYS A 176 2.15 10.61 -18.07
C CYS A 176 0.92 10.48 -18.97
N ASN A 177 -0.07 9.71 -18.56
CA ASN A 177 -1.35 9.60 -19.28
C ASN A 177 -2.30 10.79 -19.02
N GLY A 178 -1.89 11.77 -18.22
CA GLY A 178 -2.70 12.96 -17.93
C GLY A 178 -3.89 12.72 -17.01
N GLU A 179 -3.91 11.60 -16.26
CA GLU A 179 -5.01 11.27 -15.36
C GLU A 179 -5.16 12.33 -14.25
N LEU A 180 -6.39 12.68 -13.93
CA LEU A 180 -6.72 13.62 -12.86
C LEU A 180 -6.22 13.07 -11.52
N GLN A 181 -5.46 13.90 -10.78
CA GLN A 181 -4.99 13.53 -9.45
C GLN A 181 -5.72 14.29 -8.35
N PHE A 182 -6.31 13.55 -7.42
CA PHE A 182 -6.92 14.08 -6.21
C PHE A 182 -5.89 14.27 -5.10
N PHE A 183 -5.99 15.38 -4.41
CA PHE A 183 -5.21 15.67 -3.22
C PHE A 183 -6.13 15.82 -2.01
N ALA A 184 -5.80 15.11 -0.95
CA ALA A 184 -6.44 15.25 0.35
C ALA A 184 -5.52 16.01 1.32
N PRO A 185 -5.42 17.35 1.24
CA PRO A 185 -4.54 18.10 2.12
C PRO A 185 -4.99 17.94 3.57
N LYS A 186 -4.02 17.74 4.47
CA LYS A 186 -4.22 17.56 5.91
C LYS A 186 -4.88 16.25 6.34
N LEU A 187 -5.16 15.32 5.41
CA LEU A 187 -5.62 13.98 5.73
C LEU A 187 -4.48 12.98 5.55
N SER A 188 -4.16 12.24 6.59
CA SER A 188 -3.06 11.27 6.59
C SER A 188 -3.51 9.88 7.01
N LEU A 189 -2.93 8.89 6.37
CA LEU A 189 -2.96 7.51 6.84
C LEU A 189 -1.86 7.32 7.88
N GLN A 190 -2.15 6.55 8.91
CA GLN A 190 -1.14 6.21 9.90
C GLN A 190 -0.47 4.89 9.54
N THR A 191 0.85 4.89 9.46
CA THR A 191 1.67 3.70 9.18
C THR A 191 2.67 3.45 10.31
N SER A 192 3.31 2.27 10.32
CA SER A 192 4.32 1.94 11.34
C SER A 192 5.69 2.52 10.99
N GLY A 193 6.26 3.27 11.92
CA GLY A 193 7.63 3.78 11.86
C GLY A 193 8.69 2.79 12.31
N ARG A 194 8.30 1.57 12.72
CA ARG A 194 9.20 0.55 13.31
C ARG A 194 10.46 0.32 12.48
N ARG A 195 10.31 0.16 11.18
CA ARG A 195 11.44 -0.07 10.26
C ARG A 195 12.44 1.09 10.26
N TRP A 196 11.94 2.32 10.34
CA TRP A 196 12.77 3.53 10.38
C TRP A 196 13.56 3.63 11.68
N LEU A 197 12.95 3.22 12.78
CA LEU A 197 13.59 3.22 14.11
C LEU A 197 14.63 2.10 14.23
N GLN A 198 14.32 0.89 13.75
CA GLN A 198 15.20 -0.27 13.84
C GLN A 198 16.43 -0.18 12.93
N ASN A 199 16.26 0.26 11.68
CA ASN A 199 17.33 0.30 10.69
C ASN A 199 18.11 1.62 10.67
N GLY A 200 17.66 2.61 11.46
CA GLY A 200 18.16 3.97 11.43
C GLY A 200 17.58 4.79 10.27
N TRP A 201 17.00 5.93 10.59
CA TRP A 201 16.26 6.78 9.66
C TRP A 201 17.11 7.30 8.48
N LEU A 202 18.35 7.77 8.73
CA LEU A 202 19.27 8.25 7.68
C LEU A 202 19.66 7.14 6.71
N ARG A 203 20.03 5.96 7.25
CA ARG A 203 20.38 4.79 6.44
C ARG A 203 19.22 4.36 5.57
N THR A 204 18.00 4.40 6.11
CA THR A 204 16.78 4.05 5.38
C THR A 204 16.52 5.06 4.25
N ILE A 205 16.62 6.37 4.52
CA ILE A 205 16.49 7.42 3.49
C ILE A 205 17.49 7.20 2.37
N LEU A 206 18.80 7.11 2.70
CA LEU A 206 19.84 6.94 1.71
C LEU A 206 19.65 5.66 0.87
N SER A 207 19.26 4.57 1.49
CA SER A 207 18.93 3.33 0.79
C SER A 207 17.78 3.52 -0.18
N MET A 208 16.68 4.13 0.25
CA MET A 208 15.52 4.40 -0.62
C MET A 208 15.86 5.32 -1.78
N TRP A 209 16.64 6.37 -1.54
CA TRP A 209 17.12 7.27 -2.60
C TRP A 209 18.01 6.53 -3.61
N ARG A 210 18.95 5.70 -3.13
CA ARG A 210 19.80 4.89 -3.99
C ARG A 210 19.00 3.99 -4.92
N PHE A 211 18.00 3.28 -4.39
CA PHE A 211 17.15 2.40 -5.18
C PHE A 211 16.30 3.16 -6.20
N ARG A 212 15.75 4.32 -5.82
CA ARG A 212 14.99 5.18 -6.72
C ARG A 212 15.83 5.76 -7.85
N LEU A 213 17.01 6.25 -7.54
CA LEU A 213 17.95 6.75 -8.56
C LEU A 213 18.36 5.62 -9.51
N ALA A 214 18.70 4.44 -8.98
CA ALA A 214 19.04 3.30 -9.81
C ALA A 214 17.87 2.90 -10.75
N TYR A 215 16.64 2.91 -10.24
CA TYR A 215 15.44 2.68 -11.06
C TYR A 215 15.27 3.76 -12.12
N PHE A 216 15.41 5.04 -11.77
CA PHE A 216 15.32 6.16 -12.68
C PHE A 216 16.36 6.08 -13.82
N PHE A 217 17.57 5.59 -13.52
CA PHE A 217 18.63 5.34 -14.52
C PHE A 217 18.50 4.01 -15.25
N GLY A 218 17.32 3.38 -15.19
CA GLY A 218 16.99 2.20 -16.01
C GLY A 218 17.43 0.85 -15.44
N LYS A 219 17.81 0.77 -14.14
CA LYS A 219 18.07 -0.52 -13.51
C LYS A 219 16.77 -1.31 -13.36
N SER A 220 16.78 -2.59 -13.77
CA SER A 220 15.55 -3.40 -13.74
C SER A 220 15.02 -3.64 -12.33
N PRO A 221 13.68 -3.71 -12.16
CA PRO A 221 13.03 -3.97 -10.88
C PRO A 221 13.47 -5.30 -10.23
N GLU A 222 13.74 -6.33 -11.03
CA GLU A 222 14.17 -7.66 -10.57
C GLU A 222 15.54 -7.57 -9.90
N VAL A 223 16.50 -6.90 -10.54
CA VAL A 223 17.85 -6.69 -9.96
C VAL A 223 17.78 -5.84 -8.69
N LEU A 224 16.90 -4.85 -8.65
CA LEU A 224 16.68 -4.03 -7.46
C LEU A 224 16.05 -4.84 -6.33
N TYR A 225 15.09 -5.72 -6.65
CA TYR A 225 14.45 -6.63 -5.70
C TYR A 225 15.47 -7.57 -5.07
N ASP A 226 16.32 -8.21 -5.86
CA ASP A 226 17.37 -9.10 -5.37
C ASP A 226 18.35 -8.37 -4.44
N GLN A 227 18.74 -7.14 -4.77
CA GLN A 227 19.61 -6.32 -3.92
C GLN A 227 18.93 -5.84 -2.63
N TYR A 228 17.61 -5.76 -2.62
CA TYR A 228 16.85 -5.29 -1.47
C TYR A 228 16.52 -6.40 -0.47
N TYR A 229 16.17 -7.59 -0.95
CA TYR A 229 15.69 -8.71 -0.14
C TYR A 229 16.69 -9.84 0.08
N ARG A 230 17.65 -10.05 -0.84
CA ARG A 230 18.66 -11.13 -0.76
C ARG A 230 19.99 -10.64 -0.17
N LYS A 231 19.93 -9.85 0.89
CA LYS A 231 21.11 -9.48 1.67
C LYS A 231 21.44 -10.51 2.72
#